data_67dc2691159257c673e96007e3dc0095
#
_entry.id   67dc2691159257c673e96007e3dc0095
#
_cell.length_a   1.000
_cell.length_b   1.000
_cell.length_c   1.000
_cell.angle_alpha   90.00
_cell.angle_beta   90.00
_cell.angle_gamma   90.00
#
_symmetry.space_group_name_H-M   'P 1'
#
loop_
_entity.id
_entity.type
_entity.pdbx_description
1 polymer ?
#
loop_
_entity_poly.entity_id
_entity_poly.type
_entity_poly.pdbx_seq_one_letter_code
_entity_poly.pdbx_strand_id
1 'polypeptide(L)'
;MKTALELLKQNEQLTMNELAIDMKKKYPTFDITPQHLGQVIRDNNKTRKRTRHEHFPKERYKKPIEKENEMNKFFTDVRKFPINKIICLDETSVGSALKPTYSRCNLGKRCIIKTSNQFVFRKFTLLVAISNTKCVGKELYEKGGMTKERLLEFLEKHIFPNYKDHLIILDNAGSHNNELIKNAITKSGNTYLFAVPYTPRSNLPVEAYFNQIKTYMKKDRNVGNYQQLENNVDKAIEKVKKENYKNYFEYAYNLKEGYELKRKPSTRRRKLKIYK
;
A
#
# COMPACT_ATOMS: atom_id res chain seq x y z
N MET A 1 -18.50 -32.22 -8.07
CA MET A 1 -18.25 -30.76 -7.94
C MET A 1 -18.50 -30.22 -6.53
N LYS A 2 -19.65 -30.46 -5.90
CA LYS A 2 -19.91 -29.98 -4.54
C LYS A 2 -18.79 -30.32 -3.55
N THR A 3 -18.34 -31.57 -3.53
CA THR A 3 -17.23 -32.03 -2.67
C THR A 3 -15.91 -31.27 -2.88
N ALA A 4 -15.54 -30.99 -4.13
CA ALA A 4 -14.33 -30.23 -4.43
C ALA A 4 -14.41 -28.79 -3.90
N LEU A 5 -15.59 -28.17 -3.99
CA LEU A 5 -15.84 -26.83 -3.44
C LEU A 5 -15.88 -26.84 -1.90
N GLU A 6 -16.36 -27.90 -1.28
CA GLU A 6 -16.34 -28.08 0.17
C GLU A 6 -14.90 -28.26 0.71
N LEU A 7 -14.07 -29.07 0.05
CA LEU A 7 -12.65 -29.20 0.39
C LEU A 7 -11.91 -27.86 0.27
N LEU A 8 -12.16 -27.12 -0.79
CA LEU A 8 -11.61 -25.76 -0.93
C LEU A 8 -12.16 -24.75 0.08
N LYS A 9 -13.36 -24.96 0.62
CA LYS A 9 -13.91 -24.14 1.69
C LYS A 9 -13.24 -24.46 3.03
N GLN A 10 -12.87 -25.73 3.25
CA GLN A 10 -12.13 -26.16 4.45
C GLN A 10 -10.67 -25.70 4.41
N ASN A 11 -10.02 -25.74 3.25
CA ASN A 11 -8.67 -25.27 3.04
C ASN A 11 -8.54 -24.55 1.66
N GLU A 12 -8.59 -23.22 1.68
CA GLU A 12 -8.52 -22.38 0.48
C GLU A 12 -7.13 -22.37 -0.18
N GLN A 13 -6.11 -22.94 0.48
CA GLN A 13 -4.73 -22.96 -0.01
C GLN A 13 -4.39 -24.23 -0.79
N LEU A 14 -5.27 -25.21 -0.86
CA LEU A 14 -5.06 -26.43 -1.62
C LEU A 14 -4.67 -26.12 -3.08
N THR A 15 -3.59 -26.72 -3.52
CA THR A 15 -3.24 -26.73 -4.94
C THR A 15 -4.21 -27.64 -5.71
N MET A 16 -4.28 -27.49 -7.03
CA MET A 16 -5.14 -28.36 -7.85
C MET A 16 -4.67 -29.80 -7.84
N ASN A 17 -3.36 -30.06 -7.64
CA ASN A 17 -2.81 -31.41 -7.48
C ASN A 17 -3.29 -32.04 -6.16
N GLU A 18 -3.18 -31.35 -5.04
CA GLU A 18 -3.64 -31.82 -3.74
C GLU A 18 -5.15 -32.07 -3.76
N LEU A 19 -5.91 -31.13 -4.31
CA LEU A 19 -7.36 -31.28 -4.45
C LEU A 19 -7.73 -32.52 -5.31
N ALA A 20 -7.01 -32.77 -6.41
CA ALA A 20 -7.25 -33.97 -7.23
C ALA A 20 -6.93 -35.25 -6.47
N ILE A 21 -5.84 -35.27 -5.68
CA ILE A 21 -5.49 -36.41 -4.81
C ILE A 21 -6.60 -36.67 -3.77
N ASP A 22 -7.08 -35.62 -3.10
CA ASP A 22 -8.10 -35.76 -2.09
C ASP A 22 -9.47 -36.17 -2.68
N MET A 23 -9.77 -35.69 -3.89
CA MET A 23 -10.94 -36.13 -4.64
C MET A 23 -10.82 -37.63 -5.02
N LYS A 24 -9.64 -38.08 -5.44
CA LYS A 24 -9.40 -39.49 -5.81
C LYS A 24 -9.48 -40.43 -4.58
N LYS A 25 -9.00 -39.99 -3.42
CA LYS A 25 -9.19 -40.72 -2.16
C LYS A 25 -10.67 -40.94 -1.81
N LYS A 26 -11.51 -39.89 -2.03
CA LYS A 26 -12.92 -39.93 -1.72
C LYS A 26 -13.76 -40.62 -2.81
N TYR A 27 -13.32 -40.55 -4.04
CA TYR A 27 -13.97 -41.15 -5.20
C TYR A 27 -12.92 -41.88 -6.04
N PRO A 28 -12.73 -43.20 -5.87
CA PRO A 28 -11.69 -43.96 -6.59
C PRO A 28 -11.74 -43.85 -8.11
N THR A 29 -12.95 -43.65 -8.66
CA THR A 29 -13.18 -43.45 -10.11
C THR A 29 -12.92 -42.03 -10.61
N PHE A 30 -12.47 -41.12 -9.73
CA PHE A 30 -12.18 -39.75 -10.12
C PHE A 30 -10.91 -39.70 -10.97
N ASP A 31 -11.06 -39.30 -12.25
CA ASP A 31 -9.98 -39.23 -13.23
C ASP A 31 -9.97 -37.90 -13.99
N ILE A 32 -10.00 -36.81 -13.24
CA ILE A 32 -9.92 -35.45 -13.82
C ILE A 32 -8.51 -34.92 -13.57
N THR A 33 -7.85 -34.44 -14.62
CA THR A 33 -6.52 -33.83 -14.47
C THR A 33 -6.59 -32.56 -13.63
N PRO A 34 -5.53 -32.20 -12.86
CA PRO A 34 -5.48 -30.97 -12.09
C PRO A 34 -5.74 -29.70 -12.91
N GLN A 35 -5.31 -29.69 -14.19
CA GLN A 35 -5.54 -28.57 -15.12
C GLN A 35 -7.04 -28.41 -15.44
N HIS A 36 -7.69 -29.54 -15.79
CA HIS A 36 -9.13 -29.54 -16.07
C HIS A 36 -9.94 -29.22 -14.80
N LEU A 37 -9.57 -29.82 -13.65
CA LEU A 37 -10.16 -29.48 -12.36
C LEU A 37 -10.07 -27.97 -12.07
N GLY A 38 -8.91 -27.37 -12.32
CA GLY A 38 -8.71 -25.92 -12.18
C GLY A 38 -9.61 -25.10 -13.12
N GLN A 39 -9.92 -25.60 -14.33
CA GLN A 39 -10.88 -24.94 -15.23
C GLN A 39 -12.29 -25.04 -14.67
N VAL A 40 -12.71 -26.21 -14.24
CA VAL A 40 -14.05 -26.44 -13.66
C VAL A 40 -14.26 -25.59 -12.41
N ILE A 41 -13.25 -25.47 -11.53
CA ILE A 41 -13.27 -24.60 -10.36
C ILE A 41 -13.45 -23.11 -10.76
N ARG A 42 -12.76 -22.67 -11.82
CA ARG A 42 -12.94 -21.29 -12.35
C ARG A 42 -14.34 -21.07 -12.90
N ASP A 43 -14.90 -22.07 -13.58
CA ASP A 43 -16.25 -22.00 -14.12
C ASP A 43 -17.31 -21.92 -13.01
N ASN A 44 -16.98 -22.41 -11.82
CA ASN A 44 -17.81 -22.23 -10.59
C ASN A 44 -17.44 -20.94 -9.80
N ASN A 45 -16.96 -19.91 -10.49
CA ASN A 45 -16.67 -18.57 -9.93
C ASN A 45 -15.58 -18.54 -8.83
N LYS A 46 -14.77 -19.59 -8.70
CA LYS A 46 -13.60 -19.60 -7.82
C LYS A 46 -12.34 -19.27 -8.61
N THR A 47 -11.58 -18.30 -8.17
CA THR A 47 -10.37 -17.86 -8.87
C THR A 47 -9.17 -17.86 -7.94
N ARG A 48 -8.01 -18.26 -8.46
CA ARG A 48 -6.74 -18.16 -7.72
C ARG A 48 -6.42 -16.69 -7.47
N LYS A 49 -6.22 -16.32 -6.21
CA LYS A 49 -5.81 -15.00 -5.75
C LYS A 49 -4.50 -15.10 -4.96
N ARG A 50 -3.74 -14.01 -4.92
CA ARG A 50 -2.59 -13.93 -4.03
C ARG A 50 -3.10 -13.89 -2.59
N THR A 51 -2.69 -14.85 -1.76
CA THR A 51 -2.94 -14.82 -0.33
C THR A 51 -2.28 -13.60 0.29
N ARG A 52 -3.00 -12.90 1.13
CA ARG A 52 -2.50 -11.82 1.95
C ARG A 52 -2.63 -12.22 3.40
N HIS A 53 -1.53 -12.11 4.13
CA HIS A 53 -1.56 -12.21 5.57
C HIS A 53 -1.86 -10.82 6.12
N GLU A 54 -2.93 -10.69 6.89
CA GLU A 54 -3.28 -9.48 7.61
C GLU A 54 -2.95 -9.69 9.09
N HIS A 55 -2.11 -8.80 9.63
CA HIS A 55 -1.74 -8.87 11.04
C HIS A 55 -2.89 -8.32 11.88
N PHE A 56 -3.33 -9.13 12.84
CA PHE A 56 -4.23 -8.68 13.89
C PHE A 56 -3.45 -8.56 15.20
N PRO A 57 -3.21 -7.35 15.72
CA PRO A 57 -2.40 -7.12 16.92
C PRO A 57 -3.19 -7.49 18.19
N LYS A 58 -3.15 -8.76 18.58
CA LYS A 58 -3.87 -9.29 19.75
C LYS A 58 -3.47 -8.63 21.07
N GLU A 59 -2.25 -8.11 21.15
CA GLU A 59 -1.77 -7.36 22.33
C GLU A 59 -2.51 -6.02 22.51
N ARG A 60 -2.88 -5.38 21.42
CA ARG A 60 -3.60 -4.10 21.42
C ARG A 60 -5.12 -4.28 21.44
N TYR A 61 -5.64 -5.24 20.68
CA TYR A 61 -7.07 -5.47 20.54
C TYR A 61 -7.44 -6.88 20.98
N LYS A 62 -8.32 -6.97 21.95
CA LYS A 62 -8.88 -8.27 22.40
C LYS A 62 -9.90 -8.83 21.40
N LYS A 63 -10.65 -7.94 20.74
CA LYS A 63 -11.70 -8.29 19.79
C LYS A 63 -11.60 -7.46 18.50
N PRO A 64 -11.98 -8.01 17.33
CA PRO A 64 -12.02 -7.26 16.07
C PRO A 64 -12.82 -5.97 16.12
N ILE A 65 -13.91 -5.95 16.89
CA ILE A 65 -14.76 -4.76 17.04
C ILE A 65 -14.02 -3.55 17.64
N GLU A 66 -13.03 -3.78 18.50
CA GLU A 66 -12.23 -2.70 19.09
C GLU A 66 -11.41 -1.97 18.03
N LYS A 67 -10.83 -2.72 17.08
CA LYS A 67 -10.10 -2.16 15.92
C LYS A 67 -11.06 -1.39 15.01
N GLU A 68 -12.26 -1.91 14.79
CA GLU A 68 -13.29 -1.25 13.99
C GLU A 68 -13.75 0.05 14.64
N ASN A 69 -13.97 0.07 15.95
CA ASN A 69 -14.33 1.27 16.70
C ASN A 69 -13.23 2.34 16.64
N GLU A 70 -11.95 1.94 16.75
CA GLU A 70 -10.83 2.87 16.58
C GLU A 70 -10.79 3.46 15.16
N MET A 71 -11.05 2.63 14.14
CA MET A 71 -11.16 3.09 12.75
C MET A 71 -12.33 4.06 12.57
N ASN A 72 -13.49 3.76 13.11
CA ASN A 72 -14.66 4.63 13.01
C ASN A 72 -14.40 5.99 13.69
N LYS A 73 -13.77 5.98 14.88
CA LYS A 73 -13.33 7.18 15.56
C LYS A 73 -12.35 7.99 14.70
N PHE A 74 -11.34 7.34 14.13
CA PHE A 74 -10.36 7.98 13.24
C PHE A 74 -11.06 8.71 12.10
N PHE A 75 -11.96 8.04 11.35
CA PHE A 75 -12.67 8.67 10.25
C PHE A 75 -13.63 9.77 10.69
N THR A 76 -14.24 9.65 11.86
CA THR A 76 -15.06 10.72 12.46
C THR A 76 -14.21 11.96 12.74
N ASP A 77 -13.00 11.79 13.27
CA ASP A 77 -12.09 12.89 13.55
C ASP A 77 -11.55 13.53 12.25
N VAL A 78 -11.22 12.73 11.22
CA VAL A 78 -10.81 13.24 9.90
C VAL A 78 -11.92 14.09 9.27
N ARG A 79 -13.18 13.68 9.38
CA ARG A 79 -14.33 14.39 8.78
C ARG A 79 -14.64 15.76 9.40
N LYS A 80 -14.07 16.07 10.56
CA LYS A 80 -14.14 17.42 11.15
C LYS A 80 -13.38 18.46 10.33
N PHE A 81 -12.48 18.00 9.45
CA PHE A 81 -11.66 18.87 8.61
C PHE A 81 -12.08 18.73 7.13
N PRO A 82 -12.19 19.85 6.40
CA PRO A 82 -12.41 19.80 4.96
C PRO A 82 -11.16 19.20 4.28
N ILE A 83 -11.35 18.49 3.18
CA ILE A 83 -10.27 17.74 2.49
C ILE A 83 -9.07 18.63 2.12
N ASN A 84 -9.32 19.87 1.76
CA ASN A 84 -8.26 20.85 1.45
C ASN A 84 -7.44 21.32 2.67
N LYS A 85 -7.84 20.96 3.87
CA LYS A 85 -7.14 21.22 5.14
C LYS A 85 -6.48 19.96 5.71
N ILE A 86 -6.33 18.89 4.92
CA ILE A 86 -5.70 17.65 5.35
C ILE A 86 -4.36 17.49 4.63
N ILE A 87 -3.32 17.18 5.39
CA ILE A 87 -1.98 16.81 4.91
C ILE A 87 -1.69 15.40 5.41
N CYS A 88 -1.33 14.49 4.49
CA CYS A 88 -0.89 13.15 4.84
C CYS A 88 0.62 13.04 4.67
N LEU A 89 1.31 12.51 5.66
CA LEU A 89 2.74 12.36 5.72
C LEU A 89 3.10 10.91 6.03
N ASP A 90 4.13 10.38 5.34
CA ASP A 90 4.64 9.04 5.59
C ASP A 90 6.00 8.83 4.90
N GLU A 91 6.71 7.75 5.26
CA GLU A 91 7.97 7.36 4.66
C GLU A 91 7.82 6.15 3.75
N THR A 92 8.67 6.10 2.77
CA THR A 92 8.82 4.90 1.94
C THR A 92 10.26 4.64 1.57
N SER A 93 10.61 3.35 1.48
CA SER A 93 11.92 2.96 0.97
C SER A 93 11.95 3.07 -0.56
N VAL A 94 12.97 3.73 -1.08
CA VAL A 94 13.27 3.84 -2.51
C VAL A 94 14.73 3.44 -2.76
N GLY A 95 15.04 3.08 -3.99
CA GLY A 95 16.40 2.75 -4.41
C GLY A 95 16.47 2.51 -5.90
N SER A 96 17.68 2.40 -6.42
CA SER A 96 17.93 2.08 -7.83
C SER A 96 17.39 0.70 -8.24
N ALA A 97 17.17 -0.19 -7.26
CA ALA A 97 16.56 -1.51 -7.47
C ALA A 97 15.04 -1.48 -7.74
N LEU A 98 14.42 -0.30 -7.90
CA LEU A 98 13.04 -0.18 -8.44
C LEU A 98 12.95 -0.62 -9.92
N LYS A 99 13.86 -1.50 -10.35
CA LYS A 99 13.88 -2.09 -11.69
C LYS A 99 12.75 -3.10 -11.87
N PRO A 100 12.34 -3.37 -13.12
CA PRO A 100 11.37 -4.42 -13.39
C PRO A 100 11.84 -5.75 -12.77
N THR A 101 10.96 -6.42 -12.05
CA THR A 101 11.25 -7.69 -11.37
C THR A 101 11.40 -8.86 -12.37
N TYR A 102 10.94 -8.67 -13.62
CA TYR A 102 10.93 -9.69 -14.65
C TYR A 102 11.71 -9.21 -15.88
N SER A 103 12.51 -10.10 -16.43
CA SER A 103 13.22 -9.93 -17.69
C SER A 103 13.02 -11.17 -18.56
N ARG A 104 13.37 -11.10 -19.85
CA ARG A 104 13.30 -12.23 -20.77
C ARG A 104 14.71 -12.77 -21.00
N CYS A 105 14.85 -14.10 -20.97
CA CYS A 105 16.08 -14.81 -21.28
C CYS A 105 15.76 -16.09 -22.07
N ASN A 106 16.77 -16.76 -22.59
CA ASN A 106 16.59 -18.01 -23.30
C ASN A 106 16.04 -19.11 -22.38
N LEU A 107 15.24 -20.02 -22.95
CA LEU A 107 14.68 -21.14 -22.21
C LEU A 107 15.82 -21.96 -21.55
N GLY A 108 15.60 -22.34 -20.28
CA GLY A 108 16.57 -23.09 -19.49
C GLY A 108 17.72 -22.26 -18.90
N LYS A 109 17.80 -20.94 -19.17
CA LYS A 109 18.82 -20.05 -18.59
C LYS A 109 18.24 -19.13 -17.53
N ARG A 110 19.07 -18.78 -16.53
CA ARG A 110 18.70 -17.76 -15.53
C ARG A 110 18.88 -16.37 -16.12
N CYS A 111 17.93 -15.49 -15.85
CA CYS A 111 18.03 -14.08 -16.22
C CYS A 111 18.83 -13.32 -15.15
N ILE A 112 20.13 -13.11 -15.40
CA ILE A 112 21.07 -12.48 -14.47
C ILE A 112 21.62 -11.21 -15.12
N ILE A 113 21.47 -10.08 -14.43
CA ILE A 113 22.14 -8.82 -14.79
C ILE A 113 23.31 -8.64 -13.84
N LYS A 114 24.54 -8.81 -14.35
CA LYS A 114 25.76 -8.56 -13.59
C LYS A 114 25.99 -7.03 -13.49
N THR A 115 26.30 -6.52 -12.31
CA THR A 115 26.65 -5.13 -12.09
C THR A 115 27.80 -5.04 -11.09
N SER A 116 28.75 -4.14 -11.33
CA SER A 116 29.79 -3.75 -10.39
C SER A 116 29.37 -2.56 -9.51
N ASN A 117 28.27 -1.91 -9.84
CA ASN A 117 27.79 -0.74 -9.12
C ASN A 117 27.01 -1.17 -7.86
N GLN A 118 27.63 -1.01 -6.69
CA GLN A 118 27.04 -1.33 -5.38
C GLN A 118 25.85 -0.44 -5.03
N PHE A 119 25.72 0.73 -5.63
CA PHE A 119 24.58 1.63 -5.42
C PHE A 119 23.24 0.95 -5.74
N VAL A 120 23.23 0.01 -6.67
CA VAL A 120 22.04 -0.77 -7.08
C VAL A 120 21.38 -1.52 -5.91
N PHE A 121 22.17 -1.88 -4.88
CA PHE A 121 21.68 -2.64 -3.72
C PHE A 121 21.31 -1.74 -2.53
N ARG A 122 21.58 -0.44 -2.61
CA ARG A 122 21.24 0.50 -1.53
C ARG A 122 19.76 0.85 -1.53
N LYS A 123 19.25 1.08 -0.32
CA LYS A 123 17.90 1.59 -0.06
C LYS A 123 18.02 2.93 0.66
N PHE A 124 17.14 3.83 0.31
CA PHE A 124 17.06 5.19 0.82
C PHE A 124 15.68 5.42 1.42
N THR A 125 15.57 6.28 2.41
CA THR A 125 14.29 6.66 3.00
C THR A 125 13.81 7.95 2.34
N LEU A 126 12.65 7.89 1.71
CA LEU A 126 11.95 9.04 1.13
C LEU A 126 10.79 9.42 2.05
N LEU A 127 10.89 10.57 2.70
CA LEU A 127 9.81 11.20 3.45
C LEU A 127 9.03 12.13 2.54
N VAL A 128 7.71 12.04 2.57
CA VAL A 128 6.83 12.87 1.73
C VAL A 128 5.62 13.33 2.52
N ALA A 129 5.22 14.57 2.27
CA ALA A 129 3.92 15.09 2.67
C ALA A 129 3.12 15.50 1.43
N ILE A 130 1.85 15.14 1.40
CA ILE A 130 0.92 15.49 0.31
C ILE A 130 -0.33 16.15 0.84
N SER A 131 -0.86 17.10 0.07
CA SER A 131 -2.20 17.65 0.19
C SER A 131 -3.09 17.11 -0.94
N ASN A 132 -4.36 17.48 -0.94
CA ASN A 132 -5.28 17.13 -2.03
C ASN A 132 -5.00 17.83 -3.36
N THR A 133 -3.95 18.66 -3.44
CA THR A 133 -3.60 19.42 -4.66
C THR A 133 -2.18 19.17 -5.15
N LYS A 134 -1.24 18.83 -4.26
CA LYS A 134 0.19 18.72 -4.59
C LYS A 134 0.98 17.93 -3.55
N CYS A 135 2.20 17.58 -3.91
CA CYS A 135 3.25 17.26 -2.95
C CYS A 135 3.64 18.52 -2.19
N VAL A 136 3.53 18.50 -0.87
CA VAL A 136 3.81 19.64 0.02
C VAL A 136 5.29 19.74 0.32
N GLY A 137 5.95 18.60 0.51
CA GLY A 137 7.37 18.50 0.79
C GLY A 137 7.88 17.09 0.53
N LYS A 138 9.17 17.00 0.24
CA LYS A 138 9.90 15.74 0.08
C LYS A 138 11.30 15.88 0.65
N GLU A 139 11.79 14.83 1.30
CA GLU A 139 13.21 14.69 1.69
C GLU A 139 13.68 13.27 1.41
N LEU A 140 14.88 13.15 0.87
CA LEU A 140 15.52 11.87 0.58
C LEU A 140 16.73 11.69 1.49
N TYR A 141 16.72 10.67 2.34
CA TYR A 141 17.80 10.39 3.30
C TYR A 141 18.66 9.24 2.79
N GLU A 142 19.96 9.50 2.68
CA GLU A 142 20.92 8.50 2.19
C GLU A 142 21.18 7.37 3.18
N LYS A 143 21.21 7.69 4.48
CA LYS A 143 21.53 6.75 5.56
C LYS A 143 20.57 6.89 6.74
N GLY A 144 20.32 5.77 7.40
CA GLY A 144 19.48 5.72 8.60
C GLY A 144 17.98 5.76 8.30
N GLY A 145 17.19 5.38 9.30
CA GLY A 145 15.73 5.49 9.29
C GLY A 145 15.24 6.89 9.65
N MET A 146 13.94 7.03 9.79
CA MET A 146 13.32 8.25 10.27
C MET A 146 13.57 8.42 11.78
N THR A 147 14.01 9.62 12.17
CA THR A 147 14.14 10.04 13.55
C THR A 147 13.19 11.21 13.82
N LYS A 148 12.90 11.46 15.10
CA LYS A 148 12.04 12.58 15.51
C LYS A 148 12.65 13.94 15.11
N GLU A 149 13.98 14.07 15.12
CA GLU A 149 14.68 15.28 14.71
C GLU A 149 14.52 15.55 13.21
N ARG A 150 14.70 14.52 12.36
CA ARG A 150 14.48 14.63 10.91
C ARG A 150 13.04 14.97 10.57
N LEU A 151 12.09 14.37 11.30
CA LEU A 151 10.68 14.68 11.12
C LEU A 151 10.37 16.12 11.52
N LEU A 152 10.91 16.60 12.64
CA LEU A 152 10.74 17.98 13.08
C LEU A 152 11.29 18.96 12.04
N GLU A 153 12.53 18.76 11.59
CA GLU A 153 13.16 19.57 10.54
C GLU A 153 12.31 19.61 9.26
N PHE A 154 11.77 18.46 8.85
CA PHE A 154 10.87 18.37 7.70
C PHE A 154 9.59 19.19 7.89
N LEU A 155 8.95 19.10 9.06
CA LEU A 155 7.74 19.84 9.39
C LEU A 155 8.00 21.35 9.41
N GLU A 156 9.10 21.79 10.02
CA GLU A 156 9.53 23.19 10.10
C GLU A 156 9.89 23.77 8.73
N LYS A 157 10.51 22.98 7.85
CA LYS A 157 10.91 23.41 6.52
C LYS A 157 9.75 23.47 5.53
N HIS A 158 8.88 22.48 5.51
CA HIS A 158 7.91 22.29 4.44
C HIS A 158 6.46 22.58 4.82
N ILE A 159 6.08 22.40 6.09
CA ILE A 159 4.68 22.48 6.51
C ILE A 159 4.39 23.74 7.31
N PHE A 160 5.07 23.97 8.41
CA PHE A 160 4.72 25.05 9.35
C PHE A 160 4.75 26.47 8.75
N PRO A 161 5.64 26.80 7.79
CA PRO A 161 5.65 28.15 7.20
C PRO A 161 4.42 28.45 6.34
N ASN A 162 3.84 27.43 5.71
CA ASN A 162 2.83 27.60 4.66
C ASN A 162 1.45 27.08 5.02
N TYR A 163 1.32 26.31 6.11
CA TYR A 163 0.07 25.63 6.47
C TYR A 163 -0.26 25.87 7.94
N LYS A 164 -1.44 26.46 8.18
CA LYS A 164 -2.04 26.65 9.49
C LYS A 164 -3.48 26.17 9.48
N ASP A 165 -3.99 25.76 10.62
CA ASP A 165 -5.34 25.17 10.76
C ASP A 165 -5.54 23.92 9.87
N HIS A 166 -4.47 23.12 9.66
CA HIS A 166 -4.51 21.88 8.92
C HIS A 166 -4.47 20.68 9.87
N LEU A 167 -5.12 19.61 9.46
CA LEU A 167 -4.95 18.29 10.06
C LEU A 167 -3.76 17.60 9.40
N ILE A 168 -2.75 17.25 10.20
CA ILE A 168 -1.57 16.48 9.76
C ILE A 168 -1.79 15.05 10.19
N ILE A 169 -1.88 14.13 9.21
CA ILE A 169 -2.04 12.70 9.45
C ILE A 169 -0.67 12.04 9.28
N LEU A 170 -0.23 11.32 10.33
CA LEU A 170 1.03 10.59 10.41
C LEU A 170 0.75 9.13 10.73
N ASP A 171 1.71 8.24 10.45
CA ASP A 171 1.65 6.90 11.00
C ASP A 171 1.92 6.91 12.53
N ASN A 172 1.71 5.78 13.19
CA ASN A 172 1.88 5.67 14.64
C ASN A 172 3.25 5.07 15.02
N ALA A 173 4.30 5.37 14.27
CA ALA A 173 5.66 4.98 14.61
C ALA A 173 6.19 5.78 15.82
N GLY A 174 7.10 5.19 16.59
CA GLY A 174 7.67 5.85 17.77
C GLY A 174 8.40 7.17 17.46
N SER A 175 8.97 7.30 16.27
CA SER A 175 9.57 8.55 15.78
C SER A 175 8.55 9.65 15.54
N HIS A 176 7.29 9.31 15.28
CA HIS A 176 6.20 10.25 15.02
C HIS A 176 5.37 10.51 16.27
N ASN A 177 5.01 9.47 17.00
CA ASN A 177 4.17 9.56 18.19
C ASN A 177 5.00 9.86 19.46
N ASN A 178 5.54 11.05 19.53
CA ASN A 178 6.25 11.56 20.71
C ASN A 178 5.87 13.01 21.01
N GLU A 179 6.12 13.44 22.24
CA GLU A 179 5.69 14.76 22.73
C GLU A 179 6.37 15.92 21.99
N LEU A 180 7.62 15.75 21.52
CA LEU A 180 8.31 16.78 20.74
C LEU A 180 7.53 17.14 19.47
N ILE A 181 7.13 16.12 18.69
CA ILE A 181 6.38 16.30 17.43
C ILE A 181 4.97 16.82 17.70
N LYS A 182 4.27 16.25 18.68
CA LYS A 182 2.91 16.71 19.05
C LYS A 182 2.91 18.19 19.41
N ASN A 183 3.84 18.59 20.28
CA ASN A 183 3.96 19.97 20.74
C ASN A 183 4.36 20.92 19.61
N ALA A 184 5.26 20.50 18.71
CA ALA A 184 5.66 21.30 17.55
C ALA A 184 4.49 21.53 16.61
N ILE A 185 3.72 20.49 16.28
CA ILE A 185 2.53 20.61 15.40
C ILE A 185 1.49 21.53 16.04
N THR A 186 1.20 21.35 17.32
CA THR A 186 0.21 22.18 18.03
C THR A 186 0.65 23.65 18.12
N LYS A 187 1.92 23.91 18.46
CA LYS A 187 2.49 25.27 18.50
C LYS A 187 2.47 25.96 17.14
N SER A 188 2.55 25.22 16.04
CA SER A 188 2.47 25.76 14.68
C SER A 188 1.03 26.18 14.29
N GLY A 189 0.02 25.93 15.13
CA GLY A 189 -1.39 26.18 14.83
C GLY A 189 -2.05 25.06 14.00
N ASN A 190 -1.46 23.89 13.95
CA ASN A 190 -1.99 22.71 13.25
C ASN A 190 -2.49 21.66 14.25
N THR A 191 -3.28 20.72 13.76
CA THR A 191 -3.77 19.56 14.52
C THR A 191 -3.11 18.30 13.97
N TYR A 192 -2.82 17.32 14.81
CA TYR A 192 -2.31 16.03 14.39
C TYR A 192 -3.32 14.91 14.62
N LEU A 193 -3.24 13.87 13.81
CA LEU A 193 -3.97 12.61 13.99
C LEU A 193 -3.09 11.46 13.56
N PHE A 194 -2.93 10.47 14.47
CA PHE A 194 -2.17 9.27 14.12
C PHE A 194 -3.05 8.24 13.44
N ALA A 195 -2.52 7.66 12.37
CA ALA A 195 -3.14 6.55 11.66
C ALA A 195 -3.34 5.35 12.61
N VAL A 196 -4.42 4.61 12.39
CA VAL A 196 -4.71 3.41 13.18
C VAL A 196 -3.64 2.35 12.91
N PRO A 197 -2.95 1.82 13.93
CA PRO A 197 -1.87 0.86 13.77
C PRO A 197 -2.26 -0.36 12.94
N TYR A 198 -1.33 -0.82 12.13
CA TYR A 198 -1.52 -1.96 11.22
C TYR A 198 -2.73 -1.83 10.28
N THR A 199 -3.07 -0.59 9.93
CA THR A 199 -4.22 -0.30 9.07
C THR A 199 -3.83 0.74 8.01
N PRO A 200 -3.24 0.31 6.87
CA PRO A 200 -2.83 1.23 5.79
C PRO A 200 -3.98 2.09 5.25
N ARG A 201 -5.22 1.66 5.49
CA ARG A 201 -6.42 2.40 5.07
C ARG A 201 -6.53 3.78 5.72
N SER A 202 -6.02 3.95 6.94
CA SER A 202 -6.07 5.23 7.65
C SER A 202 -5.16 6.31 7.03
N ASN A 203 -4.06 5.92 6.36
CA ASN A 203 -3.18 6.84 5.62
C ASN A 203 -3.15 6.53 4.11
N LEU A 204 -4.31 6.12 3.57
CA LEU A 204 -4.46 5.67 2.20
C LEU A 204 -4.01 6.68 1.12
N PRO A 205 -4.20 8.03 1.27
CA PRO A 205 -3.75 8.98 0.26
C PRO A 205 -2.26 8.86 -0.03
N VAL A 206 -1.40 8.85 0.99
CA VAL A 206 0.05 8.77 0.80
C VAL A 206 0.49 7.39 0.28
N GLU A 207 -0.18 6.32 0.70
CA GLU A 207 0.07 4.97 0.20
C GLU A 207 -0.26 4.85 -1.31
N ALA A 208 -1.38 5.41 -1.74
CA ALA A 208 -1.75 5.47 -3.15
C ALA A 208 -0.76 6.30 -3.97
N TYR A 209 -0.31 7.41 -3.41
CA TYR A 209 0.72 8.27 -3.99
C TYR A 209 2.05 7.52 -4.16
N PHE A 210 2.52 6.82 -3.12
CA PHE A 210 3.75 6.02 -3.21
C PHE A 210 3.69 4.94 -4.30
N ASN A 211 2.55 4.28 -4.45
CA ASN A 211 2.36 3.31 -5.52
C ASN A 211 2.52 3.96 -6.90
N GLN A 212 2.03 5.17 -7.07
CA GLN A 212 2.13 5.89 -8.35
C GLN A 212 3.54 6.40 -8.63
N ILE A 213 4.18 7.10 -7.69
CA ILE A 213 5.55 7.60 -7.91
C ILE A 213 6.54 6.45 -8.14
N LYS A 214 6.46 5.37 -7.36
CA LYS A 214 7.29 4.17 -7.59
C LYS A 214 7.06 3.55 -8.99
N THR A 215 5.86 3.64 -9.53
CA THR A 215 5.58 3.20 -10.90
C THR A 215 6.24 4.10 -11.94
N TYR A 216 6.30 5.41 -11.70
CA TYR A 216 7.01 6.35 -12.58
C TYR A 216 8.52 6.17 -12.46
N MET A 217 9.06 6.05 -11.25
CA MET A 217 10.49 5.83 -11.00
C MET A 217 11.01 4.56 -11.69
N LYS A 218 10.23 3.48 -11.73
CA LYS A 218 10.61 2.23 -12.41
C LYS A 218 10.82 2.36 -13.92
N LYS A 219 10.34 3.42 -14.54
CA LYS A 219 10.50 3.66 -15.98
C LYS A 219 11.89 4.22 -16.31
N ASP A 220 12.52 4.91 -15.37
CA ASP A 220 13.91 5.36 -15.52
C ASP A 220 14.85 4.22 -15.08
N ARG A 221 15.69 3.78 -16.02
CA ARG A 221 16.62 2.66 -15.81
C ARG A 221 18.07 3.12 -15.52
N ASN A 222 18.34 4.42 -15.64
CA ASN A 222 19.68 4.99 -15.55
C ASN A 222 19.95 5.63 -14.19
N VAL A 223 19.61 4.91 -13.10
CA VAL A 223 19.85 5.37 -11.73
C VAL A 223 21.05 4.62 -11.16
N GLY A 224 22.20 5.25 -11.16
CA GLY A 224 23.48 4.67 -10.73
C GLY A 224 24.15 5.37 -9.55
N ASN A 225 23.62 6.53 -9.10
CA ASN A 225 24.11 7.28 -7.96
C ASN A 225 22.98 8.06 -7.26
N TYR A 226 23.30 8.70 -6.13
CA TYR A 226 22.33 9.41 -5.30
C TYR A 226 21.65 10.58 -6.05
N GLN A 227 22.42 11.40 -6.73
CA GLN A 227 21.88 12.55 -7.48
C GLN A 227 20.90 12.12 -8.58
N GLN A 228 21.22 11.02 -9.28
CA GLN A 228 20.30 10.47 -10.30
C GLN A 228 19.04 9.90 -9.65
N LEU A 229 19.13 9.31 -8.45
CA LEU A 229 17.97 8.85 -7.70
C LEU A 229 17.09 10.03 -7.28
N GLU A 230 17.67 11.08 -6.73
CA GLU A 230 16.95 12.29 -6.35
C GLU A 230 16.24 12.92 -7.57
N ASN A 231 16.93 13.10 -8.67
CA ASN A 231 16.34 13.59 -9.92
C ASN A 231 15.20 12.67 -10.44
N ASN A 232 15.33 11.35 -10.27
CA ASN A 232 14.28 10.42 -10.64
C ASN A 232 13.04 10.53 -9.73
N VAL A 233 13.23 10.79 -8.44
CA VAL A 233 12.16 11.09 -7.50
C VAL A 233 11.44 12.37 -7.92
N ASP A 234 12.17 13.44 -8.22
CA ASP A 234 11.60 14.73 -8.63
C ASP A 234 10.78 14.61 -9.91
N LYS A 235 11.34 14.01 -10.95
CA LYS A 235 10.62 13.72 -12.20
C LYS A 235 9.37 12.85 -11.99
N ALA A 236 9.41 11.93 -11.02
CA ALA A 236 8.26 11.09 -10.70
C ALA A 236 7.16 11.89 -10.00
N ILE A 237 7.52 12.81 -9.10
CA ILE A 237 6.59 13.71 -8.40
C ILE A 237 5.93 14.67 -9.41
N GLU A 238 6.70 15.31 -10.31
CA GLU A 238 6.20 16.22 -11.33
C GLU A 238 5.18 15.56 -12.28
N LYS A 239 5.34 14.26 -12.55
CA LYS A 239 4.39 13.50 -13.39
C LYS A 239 3.05 13.24 -12.73
N VAL A 240 2.90 13.46 -11.43
CA VAL A 240 1.64 13.27 -10.73
C VAL A 240 0.72 14.47 -10.98
N LYS A 241 -0.38 14.23 -11.69
CA LYS A 241 -1.35 15.28 -12.04
C LYS A 241 -2.13 15.73 -10.80
N LYS A 242 -2.56 17.00 -10.80
CA LYS A 242 -3.35 17.60 -9.71
C LYS A 242 -4.62 16.80 -9.39
N GLU A 243 -5.30 16.28 -10.41
CA GLU A 243 -6.50 15.47 -10.26
C GLU A 243 -6.24 14.17 -9.49
N ASN A 244 -5.01 13.61 -9.57
CA ASN A 244 -4.65 12.39 -8.86
C ASN A 244 -4.60 12.64 -7.35
N TYR A 245 -4.03 13.77 -6.91
CA TYR A 245 -4.00 14.14 -5.48
C TYR A 245 -5.43 14.26 -4.95
N LYS A 246 -6.30 14.97 -5.64
CA LYS A 246 -7.71 15.07 -5.28
C LYS A 246 -8.36 13.69 -5.15
N ASN A 247 -8.15 12.83 -6.15
CA ASN A 247 -8.71 11.48 -6.16
C ASN A 247 -8.22 10.60 -5.00
N TYR A 248 -6.96 10.72 -4.55
CA TYR A 248 -6.45 9.98 -3.39
C TYR A 248 -7.22 10.34 -2.12
N PHE A 249 -7.42 11.63 -1.87
CA PHE A 249 -8.10 12.12 -0.68
C PHE A 249 -9.60 11.85 -0.72
N GLU A 250 -10.25 12.08 -1.86
CA GLU A 250 -11.67 11.77 -2.02
C GLU A 250 -11.94 10.27 -1.85
N TYR A 251 -11.10 9.42 -2.43
CA TYR A 251 -11.22 7.98 -2.28
C TYR A 251 -11.02 7.51 -0.85
N ALA A 252 -10.10 8.15 -0.11
CA ALA A 252 -9.79 7.76 1.26
C ALA A 252 -10.82 8.28 2.28
N TYR A 253 -11.24 9.54 2.16
CA TYR A 253 -11.92 10.25 3.23
C TYR A 253 -13.35 10.71 2.89
N ASN A 254 -13.74 10.76 1.63
CA ASN A 254 -15.10 11.09 1.19
C ASN A 254 -16.03 9.87 1.21
N LEU A 255 -15.93 9.06 2.26
CA LEU A 255 -16.75 7.88 2.42
C LEU A 255 -18.09 8.27 3.03
N LYS A 256 -19.18 7.90 2.37
CA LYS A 256 -20.52 7.90 2.98
C LYS A 256 -20.52 6.88 4.13
N GLU A 257 -21.26 7.15 5.16
CA GLU A 257 -21.46 6.25 6.30
C GLU A 257 -21.85 4.84 5.80
N GLY A 258 -21.22 3.80 6.29
CA GLY A 258 -21.47 2.42 5.87
C GLY A 258 -20.86 2.00 4.52
N TYR A 259 -20.04 2.83 3.87
CA TYR A 259 -19.39 2.49 2.63
C TYR A 259 -18.12 1.69 2.86
N GLU A 260 -18.16 0.39 2.62
CA GLU A 260 -16.94 -0.39 2.46
C GLU A 260 -16.21 0.04 1.18
N LEU A 261 -14.89 0.25 1.28
CA LEU A 261 -14.01 0.44 0.12
C LEU A 261 -14.05 -0.80 -0.78
N LYS A 262 -15.09 -0.93 -1.58
CA LYS A 262 -15.13 -1.93 -2.65
C LYS A 262 -14.06 -1.52 -3.65
N ARG A 263 -12.95 -2.26 -3.72
CA ARG A 263 -12.00 -2.11 -4.81
C ARG A 263 -12.77 -2.15 -6.11
N LYS A 264 -12.64 -1.09 -6.94
CA LYS A 264 -13.09 -1.19 -8.33
C LYS A 264 -12.45 -2.46 -8.89
N PRO A 265 -13.23 -3.40 -9.38
CA PRO A 265 -12.70 -4.64 -9.89
C PRO A 265 -11.73 -4.34 -11.02
N SER A 266 -10.64 -5.12 -11.11
CA SER A 266 -9.67 -4.95 -12.18
C SER A 266 -10.34 -5.11 -13.54
N THR A 267 -9.81 -4.42 -14.57
CA THR A 267 -10.27 -4.50 -15.97
C THR A 267 -10.24 -5.90 -16.59
N ARG A 268 -9.56 -6.87 -15.94
CA ARG A 268 -9.57 -8.29 -16.34
C ARG A 268 -10.72 -9.07 -15.70
N ARG A 269 -11.91 -8.52 -15.71
CA ARG A 269 -13.09 -9.20 -15.17
C ARG A 269 -13.60 -10.26 -16.12
N ARG A 270 -13.71 -11.48 -15.61
CA ARG A 270 -14.73 -12.40 -16.08
C ARG A 270 -16.06 -11.97 -15.43
N LYS A 271 -17.10 -11.80 -16.24
CA LYS A 271 -18.46 -11.65 -15.72
C LYS A 271 -18.77 -12.89 -14.88
N LEU A 272 -19.38 -12.70 -13.71
CA LEU A 272 -19.94 -13.80 -12.94
C LEU A 272 -20.90 -14.59 -13.86
N LYS A 273 -20.67 -15.87 -14.02
CA LYS A 273 -21.61 -16.76 -14.68
C LYS A 273 -22.78 -16.97 -13.70
N ILE A 274 -23.94 -16.46 -14.04
CA ILE A 274 -25.16 -16.74 -13.29
C ILE A 274 -25.70 -18.02 -13.89
N TYR A 275 -25.56 -19.13 -13.18
CA TYR A 275 -26.26 -20.35 -13.51
C TYR A 275 -27.68 -20.19 -12.95
N LYS A 276 -28.68 -20.25 -13.85
CA LYS A 276 -30.09 -20.36 -13.49
C LYS A 276 -30.42 -21.73 -12.92
#